data_fb2997bfe6be3e6728a6d1f25d805a7d
#
_entry.id   fb2997bfe6be3e6728a6d1f25d805a7d
#
_cell.length_a   1.000
_cell.length_b   1.000
_cell.length_c   1.000
_cell.angle_alpha   90.00
_cell.angle_beta   90.00
_cell.angle_gamma   90.00
#
_symmetry.space_group_name_H-M   'P 1'
#
loop_
_entity.id
_entity.type
_entity.pdbx_description
1 polymer ?
#
loop_
_entity_poly.entity_id
_entity_poly.type
_entity_poly.pdbx_seq_one_letter_code
_entity_poly.pdbx_strand_id
1 'polypeptide(L)'
;RRMFVMTSLASGFAVASSPVLAEVITTDTKGLVAGEVRIPVADGQMPAYRAMPSKPGKYPVVLVVQEIFGVHEHIKDVCRRYAKLGYFAIAPELFARQGDVSKMTDIGQILSTVVAKVPDAQVNADLDATVAFARASGRAQADRLGLVGFCWGGRAAWVYANHNPKLKAAVAYYGLLDGMKS
;
A
#
# COMPACT_ATOMS: atom_id res chain seq x y z
N ARG A 1 -46.18 16.79 19.16
CA ARG A 1 -45.41 15.53 19.37
C ARG A 1 -44.54 15.12 18.16
N ARG A 2 -45.08 15.19 16.92
CA ARG A 2 -44.31 14.82 15.71
C ARG A 2 -43.11 15.74 15.45
N MET A 3 -43.27 17.04 15.68
CA MET A 3 -42.21 18.04 15.46
C MET A 3 -41.04 17.88 16.47
N PHE A 4 -41.34 17.53 17.72
CA PHE A 4 -40.31 17.29 18.76
C PHE A 4 -39.50 16.04 18.45
N VAL A 5 -40.12 14.97 17.97
CA VAL A 5 -39.42 13.72 17.60
C VAL A 5 -38.51 13.94 16.40
N MET A 6 -38.97 14.69 15.36
CA MET A 6 -38.13 15.03 14.21
C MET A 6 -36.93 15.90 14.57
N THR A 7 -37.12 16.88 15.47
CA THR A 7 -36.00 17.73 15.95
C THR A 7 -34.98 16.92 16.76
N SER A 8 -35.46 16.00 17.60
CA SER A 8 -34.57 15.13 18.41
C SER A 8 -33.78 14.15 17.53
N LEU A 9 -34.41 13.58 16.50
CA LEU A 9 -33.73 12.71 15.53
C LEU A 9 -32.69 13.47 14.70
N ALA A 10 -33.03 14.68 14.22
CA ALA A 10 -32.11 15.51 13.46
C ALA A 10 -30.90 15.95 14.30
N SER A 11 -31.13 16.33 15.58
CA SER A 11 -30.06 16.68 16.49
C SER A 11 -29.17 15.47 16.84
N GLY A 12 -29.78 14.30 17.09
CA GLY A 12 -29.05 13.04 17.34
C GLY A 12 -28.22 12.60 16.16
N PHE A 13 -28.76 12.73 14.94
CA PHE A 13 -28.01 12.42 13.71
C PHE A 13 -26.87 13.41 13.49
N ALA A 14 -27.07 14.71 13.71
CA ALA A 14 -26.03 15.73 13.57
C ALA A 14 -24.87 15.52 14.57
N VAL A 15 -25.16 15.06 15.80
CA VAL A 15 -24.14 14.71 16.79
C VAL A 15 -23.42 13.41 16.42
N ALA A 16 -24.13 12.41 15.89
CA ALA A 16 -23.53 11.16 15.45
C ALA A 16 -22.69 11.31 14.17
N SER A 17 -22.99 12.32 13.33
CA SER A 17 -22.24 12.66 12.12
C SER A 17 -21.16 13.72 12.34
N SER A 18 -20.95 14.20 13.56
CA SER A 18 -19.80 15.03 13.90
C SER A 18 -18.53 14.29 13.48
N PRO A 19 -17.61 14.92 12.73
CA PRO A 19 -16.37 14.27 12.35
C PRO A 19 -15.67 13.85 13.64
N VAL A 20 -15.59 12.55 13.87
CA VAL A 20 -14.65 12.00 14.85
C VAL A 20 -13.28 12.44 14.30
N LEU A 21 -12.66 13.41 14.96
CA LEU A 21 -11.26 13.73 14.70
C LEU A 21 -10.47 12.50 15.17
N ALA A 22 -10.46 11.48 14.32
CA ALA A 22 -9.61 10.33 14.52
C ALA A 22 -8.17 10.88 14.46
N GLU A 23 -7.51 10.87 15.60
CA GLU A 23 -6.10 11.19 15.68
C GLU A 23 -5.38 10.28 14.68
N VAL A 24 -4.68 10.86 13.72
CA VAL A 24 -3.97 10.09 12.70
C VAL A 24 -2.90 9.29 13.44
N ILE A 25 -3.10 7.98 13.52
CA ILE A 25 -2.14 7.09 14.16
C ILE A 25 -0.85 7.12 13.35
N THR A 26 0.22 7.61 13.95
CA THR A 26 1.55 7.68 13.35
C THR A 26 2.52 6.79 14.12
N THR A 27 3.08 5.79 13.45
CA THR A 27 4.11 4.93 13.99
C THR A 27 5.47 5.60 13.85
N ASP A 28 6.20 5.74 14.95
CA ASP A 28 7.56 6.29 14.95
C ASP A 28 8.59 5.34 14.30
N THR A 29 9.77 5.87 14.02
CA THR A 29 10.88 5.11 13.44
C THR A 29 11.88 4.58 14.46
N LYS A 30 11.63 4.74 15.78
CA LYS A 30 12.53 4.26 16.82
C LYS A 30 12.76 2.75 16.71
N GLY A 31 14.02 2.32 16.61
CA GLY A 31 14.37 0.91 16.42
C GLY A 31 14.14 0.38 15.00
N LEU A 32 13.89 1.26 14.04
CA LEU A 32 13.73 0.92 12.62
C LEU A 32 14.79 1.59 11.76
N VAL A 33 15.06 0.98 10.61
CA VAL A 33 15.65 1.61 9.44
C VAL A 33 14.50 1.85 8.48
N ALA A 34 14.09 3.11 8.31
CA ALA A 34 12.93 3.48 7.51
C ALA A 34 13.24 4.70 6.64
N GLY A 35 12.74 4.74 5.42
CA GLY A 35 12.94 5.85 4.49
C GLY A 35 12.72 5.47 3.03
N GLU A 36 12.86 6.48 2.18
CA GLU A 36 12.77 6.36 0.74
C GLU A 36 13.98 5.58 0.18
N VAL A 37 13.70 4.76 -0.81
CA VAL A 37 14.72 4.00 -1.56
C VAL A 37 14.38 4.05 -3.05
N ARG A 38 15.35 3.66 -3.89
CA ARG A 38 15.17 3.53 -5.33
C ARG A 38 15.37 2.07 -5.72
N ILE A 39 14.40 1.50 -6.41
CA ILE A 39 14.42 0.11 -6.88
C ILE A 39 14.80 0.12 -8.36
N PRO A 40 15.90 -0.55 -8.77
CA PRO A 40 16.20 -0.75 -10.18
C PRO A 40 15.09 -1.53 -10.87
N VAL A 41 14.56 -1.00 -11.97
CA VAL A 41 13.56 -1.61 -12.83
C VAL A 41 14.07 -1.54 -14.28
N ALA A 42 13.42 -2.24 -15.20
CA ALA A 42 13.89 -2.38 -16.57
C ALA A 42 14.12 -1.04 -17.31
N ASP A 43 13.35 -0.02 -16.97
CA ASP A 43 13.34 1.31 -17.61
C ASP A 43 13.83 2.44 -16.69
N GLY A 44 14.47 2.13 -15.56
CA GLY A 44 15.03 3.15 -14.68
C GLY A 44 15.04 2.80 -13.19
N GLN A 45 14.63 3.77 -12.37
CA GLN A 45 14.64 3.68 -10.91
C GLN A 45 13.24 4.02 -10.36
N MET A 46 12.57 3.03 -9.82
CA MET A 46 11.24 3.22 -9.20
C MET A 46 11.41 3.67 -7.75
N PRO A 47 10.76 4.78 -7.32
CA PRO A 47 10.71 5.17 -5.93
C PRO A 47 10.00 4.12 -5.08
N ALA A 48 10.41 3.98 -3.83
CA ALA A 48 9.72 3.12 -2.87
C ALA A 48 9.98 3.62 -1.44
N TYR A 49 9.10 3.30 -0.51
CA TYR A 49 9.36 3.46 0.91
C TYR A 49 9.62 2.10 1.55
N ARG A 50 10.68 2.01 2.36
CA ARG A 50 11.06 0.80 3.07
C ARG A 50 11.11 1.05 4.57
N ALA A 51 10.66 0.08 5.37
CA ALA A 51 10.89 0.04 6.80
C ALA A 51 11.26 -1.40 7.23
N MET A 52 12.23 -1.52 8.14
CA MET A 52 12.65 -2.80 8.71
C MET A 52 13.24 -2.59 10.10
N PRO A 53 13.34 -3.61 10.98
CA PRO A 53 14.04 -3.47 12.25
C PRO A 53 15.51 -3.03 12.06
N SER A 54 16.00 -2.15 12.95
CA SER A 54 17.38 -1.70 12.91
C SER A 54 18.38 -2.78 13.36
N LYS A 55 17.96 -3.72 14.21
CA LYS A 55 18.79 -4.85 14.64
C LYS A 55 19.35 -5.62 13.44
N PRO A 56 20.61 -6.06 13.49
CA PRO A 56 21.14 -6.99 12.50
C PRO A 56 20.27 -8.26 12.41
N GLY A 57 20.03 -8.76 11.20
CA GLY A 57 19.22 -9.94 10.97
C GLY A 57 18.56 -9.95 9.59
N LYS A 58 17.96 -11.08 9.24
CA LYS A 58 17.13 -11.23 8.05
C LYS A 58 15.67 -11.36 8.47
N TYR A 59 14.79 -10.63 7.81
CA TYR A 59 13.37 -10.51 8.16
C TYR A 59 12.46 -11.02 7.05
N PRO A 60 11.32 -11.65 7.37
CA PRO A 60 10.29 -11.94 6.38
C PRO A 60 9.88 -10.68 5.64
N VAL A 61 9.55 -10.81 4.36
CA VAL A 61 9.21 -9.67 3.50
C VAL A 61 7.70 -9.47 3.44
N VAL A 62 7.26 -8.23 3.57
CA VAL A 62 5.89 -7.82 3.25
C VAL A 62 5.94 -6.71 2.20
N LEU A 63 5.41 -6.98 1.03
CA LEU A 63 5.11 -5.97 0.03
C LEU A 63 3.82 -5.25 0.43
N VAL A 64 3.83 -3.94 0.44
CA VAL A 64 2.66 -3.10 0.76
C VAL A 64 2.26 -2.35 -0.50
N VAL A 65 1.06 -2.61 -1.03
CA VAL A 65 0.58 -2.01 -2.27
C VAL A 65 -0.49 -0.96 -1.96
N GLN A 66 -0.22 0.24 -2.47
CA GLN A 66 -1.00 1.45 -2.25
C GLN A 66 -2.40 1.41 -2.86
N GLU A 67 -3.24 2.35 -2.43
CA GLU A 67 -4.50 2.72 -3.10
C GLU A 67 -4.20 3.51 -4.38
N ILE A 68 -5.20 4.28 -4.85
CA ILE A 68 -5.05 5.17 -6.03
C ILE A 68 -4.23 6.44 -5.74
N PHE A 69 -3.86 6.70 -4.49
CA PHE A 69 -3.20 7.93 -4.03
C PHE A 69 -1.67 7.83 -3.95
N GLY A 70 -1.07 6.74 -4.45
CA GLY A 70 0.38 6.51 -4.36
C GLY A 70 0.84 6.10 -2.96
N VAL A 71 2.16 6.08 -2.76
CA VAL A 71 2.78 5.75 -1.47
C VAL A 71 2.76 6.95 -0.54
N HIS A 72 1.56 7.31 -0.08
CA HIS A 72 1.33 8.41 0.86
C HIS A 72 1.62 8.01 2.31
N GLU A 73 1.46 8.95 3.26
CA GLU A 73 1.89 8.75 4.65
C GLU A 73 1.24 7.54 5.35
N HIS A 74 -0.04 7.23 5.06
CA HIS A 74 -0.67 6.04 5.61
C HIS A 74 0.01 4.74 5.15
N ILE A 75 0.36 4.62 3.87
CA ILE A 75 1.09 3.45 3.34
C ILE A 75 2.48 3.35 3.95
N LYS A 76 3.17 4.48 4.14
CA LYS A 76 4.46 4.54 4.85
C LYS A 76 4.31 4.10 6.32
N ASP A 77 3.22 4.51 6.97
CA ASP A 77 2.90 4.10 8.34
C ASP A 77 2.63 2.59 8.43
N VAL A 78 1.88 2.03 7.49
CA VAL A 78 1.68 0.56 7.39
C VAL A 78 3.02 -0.18 7.29
N CYS A 79 3.96 0.31 6.47
CA CYS A 79 5.30 -0.26 6.40
C CYS A 79 6.02 -0.21 7.76
N ARG A 80 5.94 0.92 8.48
CA ARG A 80 6.55 1.05 9.82
C ARG A 80 5.91 0.10 10.83
N ARG A 81 4.59 -0.08 10.80
CA ARG A 81 3.88 -1.06 11.66
C ARG A 81 4.36 -2.47 11.42
N TYR A 82 4.45 -2.92 10.16
CA TYR A 82 5.02 -4.22 9.84
C TYR A 82 6.47 -4.34 10.29
N ALA A 83 7.26 -3.28 10.16
CA ALA A 83 8.65 -3.28 10.64
C ALA A 83 8.75 -3.42 12.17
N LYS A 84 7.86 -2.77 12.94
CA LYS A 84 7.76 -2.96 14.40
C LYS A 84 7.42 -4.41 14.78
N LEU A 85 6.70 -5.12 13.92
CA LEU A 85 6.36 -6.54 14.08
C LEU A 85 7.48 -7.49 13.60
N GLY A 86 8.61 -6.96 13.14
CA GLY A 86 9.75 -7.77 12.74
C GLY A 86 9.78 -8.17 11.26
N TYR A 87 9.12 -7.41 10.39
CA TYR A 87 9.14 -7.63 8.94
C TYR A 87 10.06 -6.64 8.22
N PHE A 88 10.55 -7.03 7.06
CA PHE A 88 11.08 -6.13 6.05
C PHE A 88 9.88 -5.69 5.18
N ALA A 89 9.34 -4.52 5.44
CA ALA A 89 8.20 -3.98 4.72
C ALA A 89 8.66 -2.98 3.66
N ILE A 90 8.08 -3.06 2.45
CA ILE A 90 8.43 -2.17 1.35
C ILE A 90 7.21 -1.88 0.47
N ALA A 91 7.00 -0.60 0.17
CA ALA A 91 5.93 -0.10 -0.69
C ALA A 91 6.54 0.57 -1.93
N PRO A 92 6.52 -0.08 -3.11
CA PRO A 92 6.95 0.53 -4.37
C PRO A 92 5.91 1.53 -4.87
N GLU A 93 6.36 2.63 -5.50
CA GLU A 93 5.48 3.62 -6.15
C GLU A 93 5.12 3.12 -7.57
N LEU A 94 4.07 2.33 -7.66
CA LEU A 94 3.69 1.63 -8.90
C LEU A 94 3.17 2.57 -10.00
N PHE A 95 2.90 3.82 -9.66
CA PHE A 95 2.42 4.84 -10.62
C PHE A 95 3.54 5.75 -11.15
N ALA A 96 4.77 5.54 -10.70
CA ALA A 96 5.90 6.44 -10.97
C ALA A 96 6.13 6.75 -12.47
N ARG A 97 5.73 5.83 -13.37
CA ARG A 97 5.86 6.02 -14.82
C ARG A 97 4.69 6.78 -15.43
N GLN A 98 3.51 6.67 -14.84
CA GLN A 98 2.29 7.27 -15.37
C GLN A 98 2.05 8.69 -14.84
N GLY A 99 2.56 9.01 -13.65
CA GLY A 99 2.46 10.33 -13.08
C GLY A 99 2.57 10.38 -11.56
N ASP A 100 2.76 11.57 -11.03
CA ASP A 100 2.77 11.86 -9.60
C ASP A 100 1.36 12.21 -9.13
N VAL A 101 0.70 11.27 -8.46
CA VAL A 101 -0.64 11.44 -7.90
C VAL A 101 -0.66 12.21 -6.58
N SER A 102 0.49 12.44 -5.96
CA SER A 102 0.56 13.05 -4.61
C SER A 102 0.00 14.48 -4.54
N LYS A 103 -0.08 15.16 -5.69
CA LYS A 103 -0.60 16.54 -5.81
C LYS A 103 -1.98 16.59 -6.46
N MET A 104 -2.54 15.45 -6.85
CA MET A 104 -3.83 15.38 -7.52
C MET A 104 -4.95 15.26 -6.49
N THR A 105 -6.00 16.05 -6.62
CA THR A 105 -7.16 16.07 -5.72
C THR A 105 -8.43 15.52 -6.35
N ASP A 106 -8.49 15.47 -7.68
CA ASP A 106 -9.64 14.94 -8.42
C ASP A 106 -9.47 13.43 -8.65
N ILE A 107 -10.33 12.63 -8.03
CA ILE A 107 -10.32 11.16 -8.13
C ILE A 107 -10.55 10.70 -9.57
N GLY A 108 -11.48 11.34 -10.30
CA GLY A 108 -11.77 11.01 -11.70
C GLY A 108 -10.54 11.21 -12.59
N GLN A 109 -9.81 12.30 -12.36
CA GLN A 109 -8.55 12.57 -13.06
C GLN A 109 -7.49 11.52 -12.70
N ILE A 110 -7.30 11.18 -11.41
CA ILE A 110 -6.36 10.13 -10.99
C ILE A 110 -6.67 8.82 -11.73
N LEU A 111 -7.94 8.40 -11.70
CA LEU A 111 -8.36 7.15 -12.32
C LEU A 111 -8.12 7.14 -13.83
N SER A 112 -8.51 8.19 -14.54
CA SER A 112 -8.46 8.23 -16.02
C SER A 112 -7.06 8.51 -16.57
N THR A 113 -6.25 9.32 -15.90
CA THR A 113 -4.95 9.75 -16.44
C THR A 113 -3.77 8.93 -15.94
N VAL A 114 -3.88 8.30 -14.77
CA VAL A 114 -2.80 7.53 -14.15
C VAL A 114 -3.20 6.07 -14.01
N VAL A 115 -4.18 5.74 -13.18
CA VAL A 115 -4.51 4.35 -12.81
C VAL A 115 -4.88 3.50 -14.01
N ALA A 116 -5.72 4.01 -14.91
CA ALA A 116 -6.16 3.29 -16.12
C ALA A 116 -5.01 2.98 -17.10
N LYS A 117 -3.85 3.60 -16.93
CA LYS A 117 -2.68 3.42 -17.79
C LYS A 117 -1.63 2.47 -17.19
N VAL A 118 -1.88 1.88 -16.04
CA VAL A 118 -0.96 0.95 -15.38
C VAL A 118 -1.33 -0.49 -15.74
N PRO A 119 -0.59 -1.15 -16.64
CA PRO A 119 -0.91 -2.53 -17.00
C PRO A 119 -0.48 -3.52 -15.92
N ASP A 120 -1.24 -4.60 -15.76
CA ASP A 120 -0.93 -5.66 -14.78
C ASP A 120 0.47 -6.26 -14.97
N ALA A 121 0.94 -6.35 -16.22
CA ALA A 121 2.29 -6.83 -16.51
C ALA A 121 3.38 -5.93 -15.91
N GLN A 122 3.18 -4.60 -15.93
CA GLN A 122 4.08 -3.65 -15.26
C GLN A 122 4.05 -3.86 -13.74
N VAL A 123 2.85 -3.96 -13.16
CA VAL A 123 2.68 -4.18 -11.70
C VAL A 123 3.42 -5.44 -11.27
N ASN A 124 3.24 -6.54 -11.98
CA ASN A 124 3.91 -7.81 -11.68
C ASN A 124 5.44 -7.69 -11.77
N ALA A 125 5.96 -7.07 -12.85
CA ALA A 125 7.40 -6.87 -13.02
C ALA A 125 7.99 -5.95 -11.93
N ASP A 126 7.28 -4.91 -11.53
CA ASP A 126 7.71 -3.98 -10.48
C ASP A 126 7.71 -4.64 -9.08
N LEU A 127 6.73 -5.49 -8.80
CA LEU A 127 6.71 -6.27 -7.56
C LEU A 127 7.81 -7.32 -7.55
N ASP A 128 8.10 -7.98 -8.67
CA ASP A 128 9.23 -8.90 -8.81
C ASP A 128 10.57 -8.18 -8.60
N ALA A 129 10.75 -7.00 -9.18
CA ALA A 129 11.93 -6.15 -8.97
C ALA A 129 12.06 -5.73 -7.49
N THR A 130 10.94 -5.44 -6.83
CA THR A 130 10.90 -5.10 -5.40
C THR A 130 11.35 -6.28 -4.53
N VAL A 131 10.93 -7.50 -4.85
CA VAL A 131 11.40 -8.72 -4.16
C VAL A 131 12.91 -8.93 -4.39
N ALA A 132 13.38 -8.73 -5.62
CA ALA A 132 14.80 -8.85 -5.95
C ALA A 132 15.64 -7.81 -5.19
N PHE A 133 15.17 -6.56 -5.11
CA PHE A 133 15.80 -5.49 -4.33
C PHE A 133 15.86 -5.85 -2.83
N ALA A 134 14.75 -6.33 -2.26
CA ALA A 134 14.73 -6.76 -0.86
C ALA A 134 15.76 -7.87 -0.62
N ARG A 135 15.82 -8.88 -1.48
CA ARG A 135 16.79 -9.99 -1.40
C ARG A 135 18.23 -9.49 -1.46
N ALA A 136 18.53 -8.58 -2.39
CA ALA A 136 19.87 -8.02 -2.58
C ALA A 136 20.36 -7.20 -1.37
N SER A 137 19.44 -6.70 -0.52
CA SER A 137 19.80 -5.96 0.70
C SER A 137 20.55 -6.80 1.75
N GLY A 138 20.54 -8.13 1.63
CA GLY A 138 21.07 -9.05 2.65
C GLY A 138 20.23 -9.10 3.95
N ARG A 139 19.19 -8.28 4.07
CA ARG A 139 18.34 -8.11 5.27
C ARG A 139 16.97 -8.79 5.14
N ALA A 140 16.65 -9.37 4.00
CA ALA A 140 15.36 -9.98 3.71
C ALA A 140 15.43 -11.51 3.56
N GLN A 141 14.45 -12.20 4.14
CA GLN A 141 14.14 -13.61 3.88
C GLN A 141 13.08 -13.65 2.75
N ALA A 142 13.51 -13.50 1.50
CA ALA A 142 12.62 -13.39 0.36
C ALA A 142 11.87 -14.70 0.01
N ASP A 143 12.19 -15.81 0.64
CA ASP A 143 11.45 -17.08 0.63
C ASP A 143 10.24 -17.07 1.59
N ARG A 144 10.20 -16.11 2.53
CA ARG A 144 9.08 -15.82 3.43
C ARG A 144 8.42 -14.51 3.00
N LEU A 145 7.81 -14.56 1.82
CA LEU A 145 7.22 -13.41 1.14
C LEU A 145 5.72 -13.35 1.39
N GLY A 146 5.23 -12.22 1.91
CA GLY A 146 3.83 -11.84 1.99
C GLY A 146 3.56 -10.55 1.21
N LEU A 147 2.29 -10.31 0.93
CA LEU A 147 1.82 -9.09 0.27
C LEU A 147 0.50 -8.63 0.88
N VAL A 148 0.33 -7.34 1.04
CA VAL A 148 -0.92 -6.69 1.42
C VAL A 148 -1.19 -5.54 0.47
N GLY A 149 -2.43 -5.42 0.02
CA GLY A 149 -2.84 -4.33 -0.86
C GLY A 149 -4.21 -3.78 -0.52
N PHE A 150 -4.41 -2.49 -0.78
CA PHE A 150 -5.61 -1.74 -0.40
C PHE A 150 -6.27 -1.14 -1.64
N CYS A 151 -7.60 -1.21 -1.78
CA CYS A 151 -8.33 -0.66 -2.92
C CYS A 151 -7.78 -1.21 -4.25
N TRP A 152 -7.29 -0.34 -5.14
CA TRP A 152 -6.59 -0.74 -6.35
C TRP A 152 -5.43 -1.72 -6.05
N GLY A 153 -4.67 -1.48 -4.99
CA GLY A 153 -3.63 -2.39 -4.52
C GLY A 153 -4.18 -3.72 -4.00
N GLY A 154 -5.42 -3.79 -3.53
CA GLY A 154 -6.09 -5.04 -3.21
C GLY A 154 -6.32 -5.89 -4.47
N ARG A 155 -6.72 -5.27 -5.60
CA ARG A 155 -6.76 -5.93 -6.90
C ARG A 155 -5.36 -6.38 -7.35
N ALA A 156 -4.37 -5.50 -7.23
CA ALA A 156 -2.98 -5.83 -7.58
C ALA A 156 -2.44 -7.01 -6.75
N ALA A 157 -2.81 -7.10 -5.47
CA ALA A 157 -2.45 -8.22 -4.60
C ALA A 157 -3.01 -9.55 -5.12
N TRP A 158 -4.25 -9.56 -5.59
CA TRP A 158 -4.86 -10.75 -6.21
C TRP A 158 -4.15 -11.13 -7.51
N VAL A 159 -3.87 -10.18 -8.40
CA VAL A 159 -3.15 -10.39 -9.67
C VAL A 159 -1.77 -10.98 -9.39
N TYR A 160 -1.02 -10.39 -8.46
CA TYR A 160 0.33 -10.85 -8.13
C TYR A 160 0.34 -12.22 -7.46
N ALA A 161 -0.68 -12.57 -6.67
CA ALA A 161 -0.79 -13.90 -6.07
C ALA A 161 -0.93 -15.01 -7.12
N ASN A 162 -1.56 -14.70 -8.26
CA ASN A 162 -1.65 -15.62 -9.40
C ASN A 162 -0.36 -15.63 -10.25
N HIS A 163 0.40 -14.54 -10.23
CA HIS A 163 1.65 -14.42 -10.96
C HIS A 163 2.84 -15.09 -10.25
N ASN A 164 2.96 -14.91 -8.93
CA ASN A 164 4.14 -15.35 -8.18
C ASN A 164 3.84 -16.56 -7.27
N PRO A 165 4.16 -17.81 -7.69
CA PRO A 165 3.89 -19.03 -6.91
C PRO A 165 4.74 -19.13 -5.63
N LYS A 166 5.74 -18.26 -5.44
CA LYS A 166 6.57 -18.22 -4.23
C LYS A 166 5.95 -17.38 -3.11
N LEU A 167 4.89 -16.62 -3.41
CA LEU A 167 4.15 -15.84 -2.42
C LEU A 167 3.53 -16.79 -1.39
N LYS A 168 3.74 -16.53 -0.09
CA LYS A 168 3.25 -17.38 1.01
C LYS A 168 1.90 -16.92 1.57
N ALA A 169 1.62 -15.64 1.45
CA ALA A 169 0.37 -15.03 1.89
C ALA A 169 0.08 -13.77 1.09
N ALA A 170 -1.18 -13.57 0.74
CA ALA A 170 -1.68 -12.32 0.17
C ALA A 170 -2.94 -11.89 0.91
N VAL A 171 -3.03 -10.60 1.21
CA VAL A 171 -4.24 -9.97 1.77
C VAL A 171 -4.69 -8.86 0.84
N ALA A 172 -5.86 -9.03 0.27
CA ALA A 172 -6.49 -8.08 -0.65
C ALA A 172 -7.63 -7.34 0.08
N TYR A 173 -7.38 -6.12 0.52
CA TYR A 173 -8.40 -5.30 1.14
C TYR A 173 -9.21 -4.55 0.05
N TYR A 174 -10.54 -4.77 0.04
CA TYR A 174 -11.56 -4.07 -0.78
C TYR A 174 -11.13 -3.77 -2.23
N GLY A 175 -10.38 -4.68 -2.86
CA GLY A 175 -10.03 -4.62 -4.28
C GLY A 175 -11.22 -4.99 -5.16
N LEU A 176 -11.44 -4.22 -6.23
CA LEU A 176 -12.44 -4.57 -7.24
C LEU A 176 -11.88 -5.68 -8.14
N LEU A 177 -12.57 -6.82 -8.16
CA LEU A 177 -12.14 -8.02 -8.91
C LEU A 177 -12.97 -8.26 -10.18
N ASP A 178 -13.82 -7.30 -10.59
CA ASP A 178 -14.65 -7.41 -11.78
C ASP A 178 -13.82 -7.62 -13.05
N GLY A 179 -14.26 -8.57 -13.88
CA GLY A 179 -13.57 -8.91 -15.12
C GLY A 179 -12.32 -9.76 -14.97
N MET A 180 -11.96 -10.17 -13.77
CA MET A 180 -10.86 -11.10 -13.54
C MET A 180 -11.32 -12.55 -13.76
N LYS A 181 -10.65 -13.27 -14.65
CA LYS A 181 -10.81 -14.72 -14.78
C LYS A 181 -10.00 -15.39 -13.65
N SER A 182 -10.65 -16.27 -12.89
CA SER A 182 -10.00 -17.15 -11.92
C SER A 182 -9.15 -18.19 -12.62
#